data_3e312a219d0faf1b472d0f266289b917
#
_entry.id   3e312a219d0faf1b472d0f266289b917
#
_cell.length_a   1.000
_cell.length_b   1.000
_cell.length_c   1.000
_cell.angle_alpha   90.00
_cell.angle_beta   90.00
_cell.angle_gamma   90.00
#
_symmetry.space_group_name_H-M   'P 1'
#
loop_
_entity.id
_entity.type
_entity.pdbx_description
1 polymer ?
#
loop_
_entity_poly.entity_id
_entity_poly.type
_entity_poly.pdbx_seq_one_letter_code
_entity_poly.pdbx_strand_id
1 'polypeptide(L)'
;MTVDPITLAVLQGSLEQIADEMDTTLERMAFSPVISDGWDRASGIYHPDSGEIIVQGPRGLPNFIYVMEFTVRSVIEWVDEFAPGDVYIVNDPYLGGTHLMDVKMVKPVFYRDRLTAFVATSGHWPDIGGRVPGGFSTRATEVYQEGLRLPPVKLMDRGRLNRDVLEIILRNVRVASERQGDIIAKIAALDVGGDRLVELLDRYGRETLFAGIAELRNRSERLMRSHIETVPDGTYAFIDHLDSDGIVWQPLKIDLRMTVSGSAVHFDFSRSSPPCRGPLNSVLSTSISGAYIAVKHLFPDVPINAGCFVPFTFDLPESTFLNAQPPRPVAGCASEVCQRIIDVVLGAFSQAIPDRCYAAPMGTVTNVSVGGEDPEHGPYVFYSFIGGGYGGNYLTDGLNNGNPTIALARTQALEIFESRYPVIFRRYALREGSAGAGRLRGGLGVIFEFELLRGTAVGSMLGERGRFAPFGILGGGPGQRARHTFVLEGRDYRPTHITKDEDVAMRPGDRLRLETPGGGGYGDPLDRPAAKVAGDVRQGYLDPAAARRDYGVVVRPEDWSVDVEATELLRSTRGP
;
A
#
# COMPACT_ATOMS: atom_id res chain seq x y z
N MET A 1 -30.07 7.39 -23.19
CA MET A 1 -29.75 6.42 -24.26
C MET A 1 -29.35 5.13 -23.58
N THR A 2 -29.97 4.00 -23.91
CA THR A 2 -29.55 2.68 -23.40
C THR A 2 -28.48 2.13 -24.34
N VAL A 3 -27.32 1.80 -23.81
CA VAL A 3 -26.24 1.12 -24.54
C VAL A 3 -26.55 -0.37 -24.54
N ASP A 4 -26.44 -1.02 -25.68
CA ASP A 4 -26.66 -2.47 -25.74
C ASP A 4 -25.57 -3.25 -24.98
N PRO A 5 -25.87 -4.46 -24.47
CA PRO A 5 -24.95 -5.19 -23.60
C PRO A 5 -23.60 -5.55 -24.23
N ILE A 6 -23.55 -5.78 -25.56
CA ILE A 6 -22.31 -6.12 -26.27
C ILE A 6 -21.42 -4.90 -26.36
N THR A 7 -21.96 -3.76 -26.81
CA THR A 7 -21.24 -2.49 -26.86
C THR A 7 -20.74 -2.08 -25.47
N LEU A 8 -21.57 -2.28 -24.42
CA LEU A 8 -21.15 -1.97 -23.04
C LEU A 8 -19.97 -2.81 -22.58
N ALA A 9 -19.97 -4.11 -22.86
CA ALA A 9 -18.85 -5.00 -22.52
C ALA A 9 -17.57 -4.62 -23.28
N VAL A 10 -17.68 -4.22 -24.56
CA VAL A 10 -16.55 -3.75 -25.35
C VAL A 10 -16.00 -2.43 -24.82
N LEU A 11 -16.87 -1.49 -24.44
CA LEU A 11 -16.46 -0.22 -23.86
C LEU A 11 -15.71 -0.44 -22.52
N GLN A 12 -16.24 -1.31 -21.64
CA GLN A 12 -15.57 -1.66 -20.40
C GLN A 12 -14.17 -2.22 -20.65
N GLY A 13 -14.06 -3.28 -21.47
CA GLY A 13 -12.78 -3.89 -21.79
C GLY A 13 -11.79 -2.93 -22.47
N SER A 14 -12.30 -2.02 -23.33
CA SER A 14 -11.46 -1.00 -23.98
C SER A 14 -10.92 0.05 -22.98
N LEU A 15 -11.76 0.50 -22.05
CA LEU A 15 -11.32 1.45 -21.01
C LEU A 15 -10.28 0.81 -20.07
N GLU A 16 -10.51 -0.45 -19.65
CA GLU A 16 -9.56 -1.21 -18.84
C GLU A 16 -8.23 -1.42 -19.58
N GLN A 17 -8.29 -1.73 -20.88
CA GLN A 17 -7.09 -1.88 -21.72
C GLN A 17 -6.31 -0.58 -21.84
N ILE A 18 -6.97 0.56 -22.04
CA ILE A 18 -6.30 1.88 -22.11
C ILE A 18 -5.50 2.14 -20.83
N ALA A 19 -6.11 1.91 -19.65
CA ALA A 19 -5.43 2.11 -18.38
C ALA A 19 -4.25 1.12 -18.20
N ASP A 20 -4.37 -0.13 -18.67
CA ASP A 20 -3.30 -1.12 -18.66
C ASP A 20 -2.14 -0.77 -19.62
N GLU A 21 -2.45 -0.20 -20.79
CA GLU A 21 -1.44 0.32 -21.72
C GLU A 21 -0.66 1.50 -21.13
N MET A 22 -1.34 2.40 -20.40
CA MET A 22 -0.69 3.48 -19.64
C MET A 22 0.27 2.93 -18.59
N ASP A 23 -0.19 1.96 -17.76
CA ASP A 23 0.62 1.32 -16.73
C ASP A 23 1.82 0.58 -17.32
N THR A 24 1.64 -0.14 -18.44
CA THR A 24 2.71 -0.84 -19.16
C THR A 24 3.74 0.13 -19.74
N THR A 25 3.29 1.27 -20.26
CA THR A 25 4.17 2.30 -20.80
C THR A 25 5.03 2.89 -19.68
N LEU A 26 4.40 3.25 -18.56
CA LEU A 26 5.13 3.76 -17.39
C LEU A 26 6.14 2.76 -16.86
N GLU A 27 5.76 1.47 -16.71
CA GLU A 27 6.63 0.39 -16.26
C GLU A 27 7.89 0.26 -17.12
N ARG A 28 7.72 0.26 -18.44
CA ARG A 28 8.82 0.03 -19.38
C ARG A 28 9.75 1.23 -19.57
N MET A 29 9.25 2.43 -19.34
CA MET A 29 9.99 3.67 -19.58
C MET A 29 10.56 4.29 -18.31
N ALA A 30 10.07 3.92 -17.11
CA ALA A 30 10.55 4.47 -15.86
C ALA A 30 12.01 4.11 -15.58
N PHE A 31 12.72 5.07 -15.01
CA PHE A 31 14.13 4.93 -14.62
C PHE A 31 14.28 4.39 -13.20
N SER A 32 13.30 4.69 -12.34
CA SER A 32 13.31 4.22 -10.95
C SER A 32 12.91 2.76 -10.84
N PRO A 33 13.76 1.90 -10.24
CA PRO A 33 13.43 0.48 -10.05
C PRO A 33 12.16 0.24 -9.24
N VAL A 34 11.79 1.16 -8.34
CA VAL A 34 10.55 1.06 -7.57
C VAL A 34 9.30 1.15 -8.46
N ILE A 35 9.38 1.89 -9.57
CA ILE A 35 8.29 2.01 -10.55
C ILE A 35 8.35 0.86 -11.56
N SER A 36 9.54 0.61 -12.17
CA SER A 36 9.71 -0.39 -13.23
C SER A 36 9.62 -1.82 -12.72
N ASP A 37 10.39 -2.16 -11.69
CA ASP A 37 10.50 -3.52 -11.17
C ASP A 37 9.58 -3.75 -9.96
N GLY A 38 9.45 -2.73 -9.10
CA GLY A 38 8.64 -2.77 -7.88
C GLY A 38 7.15 -2.58 -8.13
N TRP A 39 6.74 -2.02 -9.27
CA TRP A 39 5.34 -1.74 -9.65
C TRP A 39 4.62 -0.75 -8.73
N ASP A 40 5.36 0.13 -8.08
CA ASP A 40 4.77 1.17 -7.23
C ASP A 40 4.22 2.32 -8.08
N ARG A 41 3.13 2.06 -8.78
CA ARG A 41 2.49 2.93 -9.75
C ARG A 41 1.01 2.60 -9.96
N ALA A 42 0.27 3.54 -10.53
CA ALA A 42 -1.09 3.34 -11.03
C ALA A 42 -1.43 4.37 -12.10
N SER A 43 -2.31 3.99 -13.03
CA SER A 43 -2.87 4.90 -14.04
C SER A 43 -4.38 4.71 -14.15
N GLY A 44 -5.10 5.76 -14.56
CA GLY A 44 -6.54 5.70 -14.67
C GLY A 44 -7.13 6.82 -15.53
N ILE A 45 -8.44 6.69 -15.80
CA ILE A 45 -9.26 7.64 -16.55
C ILE A 45 -10.33 8.20 -15.62
N TYR A 46 -10.56 9.51 -15.68
CA TYR A 46 -11.42 10.25 -14.75
C TYR A 46 -12.42 11.14 -15.50
N HIS A 47 -13.58 11.33 -14.90
CA HIS A 47 -14.67 12.11 -15.48
C HIS A 47 -14.30 13.60 -15.55
N PRO A 48 -14.61 14.29 -16.68
CA PRO A 48 -14.13 15.65 -16.92
C PRO A 48 -14.70 16.71 -15.96
N ASP A 49 -15.92 16.52 -15.48
CA ASP A 49 -16.60 17.51 -14.65
C ASP A 49 -16.49 17.20 -13.14
N SER A 50 -16.56 15.91 -12.76
CA SER A 50 -16.58 15.50 -11.33
C SER A 50 -15.24 14.98 -10.81
N GLY A 51 -14.29 14.65 -11.69
CA GLY A 51 -13.06 13.96 -11.32
C GLY A 51 -13.26 12.51 -10.83
N GLU A 52 -14.50 11.98 -10.86
CA GLU A 52 -14.80 10.61 -10.48
C GLU A 52 -14.03 9.60 -11.32
N ILE A 53 -13.57 8.52 -10.68
CA ILE A 53 -12.87 7.45 -11.38
C ILE A 53 -13.81 6.70 -12.33
N ILE A 54 -13.43 6.65 -13.61
CA ILE A 54 -14.09 5.85 -14.63
C ILE A 54 -13.50 4.44 -14.64
N VAL A 55 -12.17 4.34 -14.63
CA VAL A 55 -11.43 3.08 -14.62
C VAL A 55 -10.01 3.29 -14.11
N GLN A 56 -9.45 2.28 -13.47
CA GLN A 56 -8.03 2.17 -13.15
C GLN A 56 -7.46 0.90 -13.76
N GLY A 57 -6.18 0.93 -14.11
CA GLY A 57 -5.47 -0.24 -14.60
C GLY A 57 -5.47 -1.40 -13.59
N PRO A 58 -5.67 -2.65 -14.02
CA PRO A 58 -5.81 -3.80 -13.13
C PRO A 58 -4.52 -4.14 -12.36
N ARG A 59 -3.38 -3.62 -12.83
CA ARG A 59 -2.06 -3.77 -12.21
C ARG A 59 -1.63 -2.55 -11.40
N GLY A 60 -2.47 -1.52 -11.31
CA GLY A 60 -2.23 -0.34 -10.50
C GLY A 60 -2.30 -0.66 -9.01
N LEU A 61 -1.48 0.02 -8.20
CA LEU A 61 -1.51 -0.14 -6.74
C LEU A 61 -2.90 0.17 -6.18
N PRO A 62 -3.49 -0.71 -5.37
CA PRO A 62 -4.76 -0.46 -4.70
C PRO A 62 -4.78 0.84 -3.88
N ASN A 63 -3.66 1.21 -3.27
CA ASN A 63 -3.52 2.45 -2.52
C ASN A 63 -3.89 3.70 -3.33
N PHE A 64 -3.69 3.70 -4.66
CA PHE A 64 -4.01 4.82 -5.52
C PHE A 64 -5.44 4.80 -6.08
N ILE A 65 -6.20 3.72 -5.90
CA ILE A 65 -7.53 3.54 -6.51
C ILE A 65 -8.42 4.77 -6.29
N TYR A 66 -8.48 5.26 -5.05
CA TYR A 66 -9.35 6.38 -4.71
C TYR A 66 -8.62 7.70 -4.51
N VAL A 67 -7.39 7.63 -4.09
CA VAL A 67 -6.58 8.83 -3.88
C VAL A 67 -6.46 9.64 -5.16
N MET A 68 -6.32 8.97 -6.31
CA MET A 68 -6.23 9.64 -7.61
C MET A 68 -7.50 10.43 -7.97
N GLU A 69 -8.69 9.97 -7.56
CA GLU A 69 -9.93 10.71 -7.75
C GLU A 69 -9.88 12.06 -7.01
N PHE A 70 -9.46 12.05 -5.74
CA PHE A 70 -9.27 13.29 -4.97
C PHE A 70 -8.23 14.22 -5.62
N THR A 71 -7.14 13.64 -6.12
CA THR A 71 -6.10 14.42 -6.83
C THR A 71 -6.66 15.10 -8.07
N VAL A 72 -7.42 14.37 -8.91
CA VAL A 72 -8.00 14.95 -10.14
C VAL A 72 -9.04 16.02 -9.79
N ARG A 73 -9.86 15.83 -8.77
CA ARG A 73 -10.78 16.86 -8.27
C ARG A 73 -10.04 18.12 -7.84
N SER A 74 -8.96 17.98 -7.07
CA SER A 74 -8.14 19.12 -6.67
C SER A 74 -7.52 19.85 -7.87
N VAL A 75 -7.11 19.13 -8.91
CA VAL A 75 -6.63 19.75 -10.16
C VAL A 75 -7.75 20.53 -10.86
N ILE A 76 -8.97 19.97 -10.92
CA ILE A 76 -10.15 20.64 -11.51
C ILE A 76 -10.48 21.94 -10.74
N GLU A 77 -10.45 21.87 -9.40
CA GLU A 77 -10.74 23.03 -8.54
C GLU A 77 -9.64 24.10 -8.56
N TRP A 78 -8.38 23.70 -8.79
CA TRP A 78 -7.21 24.58 -8.78
C TRP A 78 -7.00 25.35 -10.07
N VAL A 79 -7.41 24.77 -11.21
CA VAL A 79 -7.08 25.26 -12.54
C VAL A 79 -8.28 25.95 -13.17
N ASP A 80 -8.14 27.25 -13.46
CA ASP A 80 -9.22 28.05 -14.05
C ASP A 80 -9.57 27.63 -15.50
N GLU A 81 -8.55 27.25 -16.31
CA GLU A 81 -8.73 26.90 -17.72
C GLU A 81 -7.75 25.79 -18.13
N PHE A 82 -8.27 24.75 -18.77
CA PHE A 82 -7.51 23.67 -19.38
C PHE A 82 -7.36 23.85 -20.87
N ALA A 83 -6.18 23.53 -21.42
CA ALA A 83 -5.92 23.55 -22.86
C ALA A 83 -5.41 22.19 -23.36
N PRO A 84 -5.64 21.84 -24.64
CA PRO A 84 -5.05 20.67 -25.26
C PRO A 84 -3.53 20.65 -25.12
N GLY A 85 -2.97 19.53 -24.68
CA GLY A 85 -1.53 19.37 -24.48
C GLY A 85 -1.00 19.86 -23.12
N ASP A 86 -1.86 20.34 -22.22
CA ASP A 86 -1.48 20.63 -20.83
C ASP A 86 -1.20 19.33 -20.07
N VAL A 87 -0.23 19.37 -19.14
CA VAL A 87 0.00 18.34 -18.14
C VAL A 87 0.33 19.00 -16.81
N TYR A 88 -0.35 18.60 -15.77
CA TYR A 88 -0.14 19.10 -14.41
C TYR A 88 0.59 18.07 -13.59
N ILE A 89 1.57 18.50 -12.79
CA ILE A 89 2.27 17.68 -11.79
C ILE A 89 1.84 18.11 -10.40
N VAL A 90 1.60 17.16 -9.51
CA VAL A 90 1.12 17.41 -8.15
C VAL A 90 1.56 16.28 -7.21
N ASN A 91 1.96 16.63 -5.98
CA ASN A 91 2.20 15.65 -4.94
C ASN A 91 1.76 16.14 -3.55
N ASP A 92 1.08 17.27 -3.45
CA ASP A 92 0.61 17.81 -2.17
C ASP A 92 -0.38 16.83 -1.51
N PRO A 93 -0.07 16.28 -0.33
CA PRO A 93 -0.93 15.31 0.36
C PRO A 93 -2.31 15.87 0.69
N TYR A 94 -2.39 17.15 1.03
CA TYR A 94 -3.62 17.82 1.46
C TYR A 94 -4.53 18.22 0.30
N LEU A 95 -4.03 18.10 -0.93
CA LEU A 95 -4.80 18.30 -2.16
C LEU A 95 -5.19 16.95 -2.80
N GLY A 96 -5.65 16.01 -1.98
CA GLY A 96 -6.07 14.69 -2.44
C GLY A 96 -4.89 13.76 -2.74
N GLY A 97 -3.79 13.91 -2.00
CA GLY A 97 -2.58 13.09 -2.14
C GLY A 97 -2.53 11.91 -1.16
N THR A 98 -1.34 11.36 -1.11
CA THR A 98 -0.85 10.38 -0.15
C THR A 98 0.30 11.00 0.63
N HIS A 99 1.54 10.47 0.52
CA HIS A 99 2.75 11.16 0.96
C HIS A 99 3.43 11.90 -0.21
N LEU A 100 4.42 12.74 0.08
CA LEU A 100 5.07 13.57 -0.96
C LEU A 100 5.75 12.76 -2.06
N MET A 101 6.22 11.55 -1.75
CA MET A 101 6.94 10.69 -2.69
C MET A 101 6.05 10.18 -3.84
N ASP A 102 4.75 10.13 -3.64
CA ASP A 102 3.80 9.71 -4.68
C ASP A 102 3.48 10.87 -5.62
N VAL A 103 4.35 11.08 -6.60
CA VAL A 103 4.18 12.16 -7.58
C VAL A 103 3.18 11.76 -8.64
N LYS A 104 2.16 12.57 -8.81
CA LYS A 104 1.06 12.36 -9.73
C LYS A 104 1.14 13.33 -10.90
N MET A 105 0.69 12.88 -12.07
CA MET A 105 0.50 13.76 -13.23
C MET A 105 -0.90 13.56 -13.80
N VAL A 106 -1.51 14.68 -14.20
CA VAL A 106 -2.87 14.74 -14.72
C VAL A 106 -2.87 15.48 -16.06
N LYS A 107 -3.46 14.86 -17.08
CA LYS A 107 -3.59 15.42 -18.43
C LYS A 107 -5.06 15.53 -18.81
N PRO A 108 -5.56 16.72 -19.18
CA PRO A 108 -6.88 16.87 -19.78
C PRO A 108 -6.89 16.29 -21.20
N VAL A 109 -7.93 15.52 -21.52
CA VAL A 109 -8.16 14.94 -22.85
C VAL A 109 -9.29 15.67 -23.53
N PHE A 110 -8.98 16.26 -24.68
CA PHE A 110 -9.94 16.98 -25.50
C PHE A 110 -10.36 16.14 -26.70
N TYR A 111 -11.65 16.19 -27.01
CA TYR A 111 -12.21 15.60 -28.21
C TYR A 111 -13.09 16.63 -28.91
N ARG A 112 -12.73 17.01 -30.17
CA ARG A 112 -13.42 18.07 -30.95
C ARG A 112 -13.59 19.35 -30.12
N ASP A 113 -12.47 19.86 -29.61
CA ASP A 113 -12.38 21.10 -28.81
C ASP A 113 -13.16 21.10 -27.48
N ARG A 114 -13.64 19.92 -27.03
CA ARG A 114 -14.33 19.77 -25.76
C ARG A 114 -13.54 18.90 -24.81
N LEU A 115 -13.31 19.39 -23.58
CA LEU A 115 -12.78 18.56 -22.49
C LEU A 115 -13.68 17.36 -22.28
N THR A 116 -13.12 16.15 -22.34
CA THR A 116 -13.91 14.90 -22.35
C THR A 116 -13.50 13.94 -21.24
N ALA A 117 -12.27 14.00 -20.79
CA ALA A 117 -11.80 13.21 -19.66
C ALA A 117 -10.50 13.80 -19.10
N PHE A 118 -10.06 13.26 -17.96
CA PHE A 118 -8.67 13.34 -17.54
C PHE A 118 -8.06 11.95 -17.57
N VAL A 119 -6.82 11.83 -18.01
CA VAL A 119 -5.97 10.68 -17.75
C VAL A 119 -4.94 11.07 -16.70
N ALA A 120 -4.71 10.18 -15.74
CA ALA A 120 -3.77 10.48 -14.69
C ALA A 120 -2.91 9.26 -14.36
N THR A 121 -1.69 9.52 -13.90
CA THR A 121 -0.74 8.49 -13.45
C THR A 121 -0.06 8.91 -12.15
N SER A 122 0.21 7.94 -11.31
CA SER A 122 0.99 8.06 -10.08
C SER A 122 2.19 7.12 -10.13
N GLY A 123 3.25 7.45 -9.45
CA GLY A 123 4.39 6.55 -9.24
C GLY A 123 5.29 7.11 -8.16
N HIS A 124 5.70 6.22 -7.27
CA HIS A 124 6.54 6.55 -6.14
C HIS A 124 7.95 6.93 -6.58
N TRP A 125 8.42 8.09 -6.14
CA TRP A 125 9.81 8.50 -6.34
C TRP A 125 10.66 8.08 -5.13
N PRO A 126 11.75 7.36 -5.36
CA PRO A 126 12.68 6.99 -4.28
C PRO A 126 13.23 8.16 -3.48
N ASP A 127 13.19 9.38 -4.03
CA ASP A 127 13.58 10.60 -3.33
C ASP A 127 12.80 11.81 -3.87
N ILE A 128 12.35 12.64 -2.95
CA ILE A 128 11.66 13.91 -3.21
C ILE A 128 12.35 15.09 -2.51
N GLY A 129 13.61 14.93 -2.15
CA GLY A 129 14.33 15.87 -1.29
C GLY A 129 14.00 15.65 0.20
N GLY A 130 13.94 16.74 0.94
CA GLY A 130 13.66 16.67 2.37
C GLY A 130 14.89 16.35 3.21
N ARG A 131 14.64 16.14 4.52
CA ARG A 131 15.66 16.01 5.56
C ARG A 131 16.55 14.77 5.39
N VAL A 132 15.95 13.63 5.03
CA VAL A 132 16.67 12.35 4.87
C VAL A 132 16.56 11.84 3.43
N PRO A 133 17.53 11.07 2.94
CA PRO A 133 17.38 10.36 1.67
C PRO A 133 16.13 9.49 1.69
N GLY A 134 15.33 9.53 0.60
CA GLY A 134 14.13 8.73 0.47
C GLY A 134 12.85 9.33 1.05
N GLY A 135 12.92 10.49 1.73
CA GLY A 135 11.75 11.22 2.21
C GLY A 135 11.01 10.63 3.42
N PHE A 136 11.34 9.42 3.88
CA PHE A 136 10.73 8.78 5.06
C PHE A 136 11.39 9.23 6.36
N SER A 137 11.30 10.55 6.66
CA SER A 137 11.81 11.08 7.93
C SER A 137 10.91 10.67 9.09
N THR A 138 11.48 9.96 10.05
CA THR A 138 10.75 9.51 11.25
C THR A 138 10.71 10.57 12.34
N ARG A 139 11.48 11.64 12.19
CA ARG A 139 11.57 12.77 13.14
C ARG A 139 11.03 14.07 12.56
N ALA A 140 10.41 14.03 11.39
CA ALA A 140 9.70 15.19 10.85
C ALA A 140 8.56 15.61 11.78
N THR A 141 8.46 16.92 12.03
CA THR A 141 7.39 17.56 12.80
C THR A 141 6.50 18.43 11.94
N GLU A 142 6.91 18.67 10.71
CA GLU A 142 6.22 19.45 9.70
C GLU A 142 6.45 18.83 8.31
N VAL A 143 5.45 18.89 7.45
CA VAL A 143 5.52 18.37 6.07
C VAL A 143 6.65 18.99 5.24
N TYR A 144 7.07 20.20 5.55
CA TYR A 144 8.18 20.89 4.88
C TYR A 144 9.54 20.17 5.06
N GLN A 145 9.67 19.33 6.08
CA GLN A 145 10.87 18.53 6.33
C GLN A 145 10.89 17.21 5.52
N GLU A 146 9.73 16.81 4.97
CA GLU A 146 9.56 15.54 4.24
C GLU A 146 9.95 15.64 2.77
N GLY A 147 10.00 16.85 2.19
CA GLY A 147 10.47 17.06 0.82
C GLY A 147 9.77 18.19 0.07
N LEU A 148 10.01 18.22 -1.24
CA LEU A 148 9.40 19.18 -2.15
C LEU A 148 7.88 18.91 -2.25
N ARG A 149 7.07 19.93 -1.93
CA ARG A 149 5.62 19.90 -2.03
C ARG A 149 5.14 20.74 -3.21
N LEU A 150 4.47 20.09 -4.16
CA LEU A 150 3.97 20.68 -5.39
C LEU A 150 2.44 20.71 -5.36
N PRO A 151 1.80 21.89 -5.38
CA PRO A 151 0.38 21.99 -5.74
C PRO A 151 0.22 21.62 -7.23
N PRO A 152 -0.99 21.58 -7.78
CA PRO A 152 -1.16 21.38 -9.22
C PRO A 152 -0.44 22.47 -10.04
N VAL A 153 0.76 22.16 -10.54
CA VAL A 153 1.56 23.08 -11.37
C VAL A 153 1.63 22.58 -12.80
N LYS A 154 1.50 23.50 -13.75
CA LYS A 154 1.55 23.20 -15.17
C LYS A 154 2.98 22.86 -15.61
N LEU A 155 3.26 21.56 -15.80
CA LEU A 155 4.55 21.06 -16.28
C LEU A 155 4.64 21.10 -17.81
N MET A 156 3.53 20.80 -18.50
CA MET A 156 3.40 21.01 -19.93
C MET A 156 2.34 22.07 -20.18
N ASP A 157 2.67 23.09 -20.98
CA ASP A 157 1.75 24.12 -21.42
C ASP A 157 1.52 23.99 -22.94
N ARG A 158 0.33 23.55 -23.33
CA ARG A 158 -0.06 23.33 -24.74
C ARG A 158 0.99 22.52 -25.52
N GLY A 159 1.45 21.42 -24.92
CA GLY A 159 2.44 20.51 -25.50
C GLY A 159 3.90 21.00 -25.40
N ARG A 160 4.17 22.09 -24.70
CA ARG A 160 5.54 22.59 -24.46
C ARG A 160 5.95 22.41 -23.02
N LEU A 161 7.12 21.81 -22.82
CA LEU A 161 7.67 21.59 -21.48
C LEU A 161 8.03 22.94 -20.82
N ASN A 162 7.48 23.16 -19.62
CA ASN A 162 7.88 24.27 -18.75
C ASN A 162 9.22 23.96 -18.09
N ARG A 163 10.30 24.46 -18.69
CA ARG A 163 11.67 24.20 -18.23
C ARG A 163 11.94 24.75 -16.84
N ASP A 164 11.33 25.88 -16.47
CA ASP A 164 11.56 26.51 -15.17
C ASP A 164 10.99 25.63 -14.05
N VAL A 165 9.78 25.10 -14.24
CA VAL A 165 9.18 24.14 -13.29
C VAL A 165 10.01 22.87 -13.20
N LEU A 166 10.45 22.31 -14.34
CA LEU A 166 11.31 21.12 -14.34
C LEU A 166 12.61 21.35 -13.57
N GLU A 167 13.32 22.47 -13.84
CA GLU A 167 14.57 22.80 -13.15
C GLU A 167 14.37 23.01 -11.65
N ILE A 168 13.28 23.65 -11.23
CA ILE A 168 12.95 23.78 -9.79
C ILE A 168 12.82 22.38 -9.16
N ILE A 169 12.10 21.46 -9.80
CA ILE A 169 11.94 20.08 -9.29
C ILE A 169 13.31 19.39 -9.20
N LEU A 170 14.06 19.37 -10.30
CA LEU A 170 15.34 18.66 -10.39
C LEU A 170 16.41 19.18 -9.42
N ARG A 171 16.37 20.48 -9.05
CA ARG A 171 17.29 21.08 -8.07
C ARG A 171 16.92 20.80 -6.62
N ASN A 172 15.72 20.29 -6.35
CA ASN A 172 15.25 20.01 -5.01
C ASN A 172 15.20 18.52 -4.66
N VAL A 173 15.58 17.63 -5.58
CA VAL A 173 15.59 16.17 -5.38
C VAL A 173 17.00 15.62 -5.54
N ARG A 174 17.30 14.53 -4.82
CA ARG A 174 18.54 13.77 -5.04
C ARG A 174 18.38 12.89 -6.28
N VAL A 175 19.50 12.55 -6.94
CA VAL A 175 19.51 11.70 -8.15
C VAL A 175 18.57 12.22 -9.24
N ALA A 176 18.72 13.50 -9.60
CA ALA A 176 17.84 14.25 -10.49
C ALA A 176 17.65 13.60 -11.88
N SER A 177 18.68 12.89 -12.40
CA SER A 177 18.61 12.23 -13.71
C SER A 177 17.56 11.13 -13.76
N GLU A 178 17.38 10.35 -12.69
CA GLU A 178 16.32 9.35 -12.60
C GLU A 178 14.94 10.00 -12.56
N ARG A 179 14.79 11.09 -11.78
CA ARG A 179 13.51 11.85 -11.69
C ARG A 179 13.11 12.42 -13.04
N GLN A 180 14.08 12.93 -13.80
CA GLN A 180 13.82 13.41 -15.17
C GLN A 180 13.33 12.26 -16.08
N GLY A 181 13.93 11.08 -15.99
CA GLY A 181 13.48 9.89 -16.72
C GLY A 181 12.07 9.47 -16.33
N ASP A 182 11.74 9.45 -15.04
CA ASP A 182 10.41 9.11 -14.54
C ASP A 182 9.34 10.14 -14.99
N ILE A 183 9.69 11.44 -15.06
CA ILE A 183 8.82 12.48 -15.60
C ILE A 183 8.48 12.20 -17.07
N ILE A 184 9.48 11.90 -17.88
CA ILE A 184 9.30 11.57 -19.31
C ILE A 184 8.42 10.33 -19.47
N ALA A 185 8.66 9.30 -18.67
CA ALA A 185 7.88 8.07 -18.68
C ALA A 185 6.39 8.32 -18.35
N LYS A 186 6.12 9.17 -17.36
CA LYS A 186 4.75 9.55 -16.99
C LYS A 186 4.05 10.35 -18.09
N ILE A 187 4.75 11.30 -18.73
CA ILE A 187 4.20 12.04 -19.87
C ILE A 187 3.83 11.07 -21.01
N ALA A 188 4.73 10.14 -21.36
CA ALA A 188 4.46 9.15 -22.40
C ALA A 188 3.25 8.25 -22.06
N ALA A 189 3.11 7.84 -20.82
CA ALA A 189 1.94 7.06 -20.37
C ALA A 189 0.63 7.87 -20.52
N LEU A 190 0.64 9.15 -20.17
CA LEU A 190 -0.51 10.04 -20.33
C LEU A 190 -0.84 10.29 -21.81
N ASP A 191 0.17 10.39 -22.69
CA ASP A 191 -0.02 10.54 -24.12
C ASP A 191 -0.71 9.28 -24.70
N VAL A 192 -0.20 8.09 -24.37
CA VAL A 192 -0.83 6.82 -24.77
C VAL A 192 -2.30 6.76 -24.31
N GLY A 193 -2.58 7.09 -23.05
CA GLY A 193 -3.93 7.08 -22.53
C GLY A 193 -4.87 8.06 -23.25
N GLY A 194 -4.38 9.28 -23.50
CA GLY A 194 -5.13 10.31 -24.22
C GLY A 194 -5.44 9.92 -25.66
N ASP A 195 -4.44 9.44 -26.40
CA ASP A 195 -4.58 9.05 -27.82
C ASP A 195 -5.53 7.86 -27.97
N ARG A 196 -5.39 6.82 -27.15
CA ARG A 196 -6.29 5.65 -27.15
C ARG A 196 -7.73 6.02 -26.79
N LEU A 197 -7.93 6.94 -25.87
CA LEU A 197 -9.27 7.42 -25.54
C LEU A 197 -9.90 8.20 -26.68
N VAL A 198 -9.13 9.01 -27.41
CA VAL A 198 -9.60 9.69 -28.62
C VAL A 198 -9.98 8.69 -29.72
N GLU A 199 -9.17 7.64 -29.97
CA GLU A 199 -9.52 6.56 -30.90
C GLU A 199 -10.83 5.87 -30.51
N LEU A 200 -11.06 5.63 -29.21
CA LEU A 200 -12.32 5.06 -28.73
C LEU A 200 -13.52 5.98 -28.97
N LEU A 201 -13.32 7.28 -28.77
CA LEU A 201 -14.32 8.33 -29.04
C LEU A 201 -14.64 8.47 -30.54
N ASP A 202 -13.64 8.35 -31.41
CA ASP A 202 -13.85 8.34 -32.87
C ASP A 202 -14.70 7.14 -33.31
N ARG A 203 -14.52 5.99 -32.67
CA ARG A 203 -15.24 4.77 -33.02
C ARG A 203 -16.68 4.73 -32.52
N TYR A 204 -16.95 5.18 -31.29
CA TYR A 204 -18.26 5.03 -30.65
C TYR A 204 -19.03 6.34 -30.47
N GLY A 205 -18.34 7.46 -30.59
CA GLY A 205 -18.89 8.78 -30.28
C GLY A 205 -18.98 9.06 -28.78
N ARG A 206 -18.95 10.34 -28.45
CA ARG A 206 -18.96 10.80 -27.05
C ARG A 206 -20.22 10.39 -26.29
N GLU A 207 -21.39 10.52 -26.91
CA GLU A 207 -22.68 10.21 -26.26
C GLU A 207 -22.78 8.74 -25.86
N THR A 208 -22.37 7.82 -26.74
CA THR A 208 -22.37 6.38 -26.45
C THR A 208 -21.38 6.04 -25.33
N LEU A 209 -20.17 6.63 -25.38
CA LEU A 209 -19.17 6.41 -24.33
C LEU A 209 -19.68 6.86 -22.96
N PHE A 210 -20.23 8.07 -22.83
CA PHE A 210 -20.73 8.58 -21.55
C PHE A 210 -21.97 7.83 -21.06
N ALA A 211 -22.87 7.41 -21.95
CA ALA A 211 -23.97 6.53 -21.57
C ALA A 211 -23.47 5.18 -21.06
N GLY A 212 -22.41 4.63 -21.68
CA GLY A 212 -21.73 3.42 -21.22
C GLY A 212 -21.09 3.59 -19.85
N ILE A 213 -20.33 4.66 -19.63
CA ILE A 213 -19.69 4.99 -18.34
C ILE A 213 -20.75 5.09 -17.23
N ALA A 214 -21.85 5.79 -17.48
CA ALA A 214 -22.94 5.93 -16.51
C ALA A 214 -23.58 4.58 -16.17
N GLU A 215 -23.81 3.71 -17.17
CA GLU A 215 -24.37 2.38 -16.93
C GLU A 215 -23.38 1.47 -16.19
N LEU A 216 -22.09 1.49 -16.51
CA LEU A 216 -21.05 0.73 -15.78
C LEU A 216 -20.98 1.18 -14.32
N ARG A 217 -21.00 2.49 -14.06
CA ARG A 217 -21.07 3.06 -12.71
C ARG A 217 -22.28 2.53 -11.94
N ASN A 218 -23.46 2.60 -12.54
CA ASN A 218 -24.71 2.12 -11.93
C ASN A 218 -24.69 0.61 -11.67
N ARG A 219 -24.07 -0.18 -12.55
CA ARG A 219 -23.91 -1.63 -12.34
C ARG A 219 -23.02 -1.94 -11.16
N SER A 220 -21.87 -1.26 -11.05
CA SER A 220 -20.97 -1.44 -9.91
C SER A 220 -21.63 -1.05 -8.59
N GLU A 221 -22.41 0.05 -8.56
CA GLU A 221 -23.18 0.44 -7.38
C GLU A 221 -24.19 -0.62 -6.98
N ARG A 222 -25.02 -1.09 -7.93
CA ARG A 222 -26.02 -2.14 -7.66
C ARG A 222 -25.37 -3.42 -7.14
N LEU A 223 -24.25 -3.84 -7.76
CA LEU A 223 -23.54 -5.06 -7.34
C LEU A 223 -22.95 -4.88 -5.93
N MET A 224 -22.31 -3.75 -5.63
CA MET A 224 -21.80 -3.48 -4.30
C MET A 224 -22.93 -3.48 -3.24
N ARG A 225 -24.05 -2.83 -3.54
CA ARG A 225 -25.21 -2.82 -2.64
C ARG A 225 -25.75 -4.24 -2.39
N SER A 226 -25.84 -5.08 -3.44
CA SER A 226 -26.30 -6.47 -3.27
C SER A 226 -25.34 -7.32 -2.42
N HIS A 227 -24.04 -7.04 -2.46
CA HIS A 227 -23.09 -7.67 -1.54
C HIS A 227 -23.27 -7.18 -0.11
N ILE A 228 -23.45 -5.87 0.10
CA ILE A 228 -23.67 -5.31 1.45
C ILE A 228 -24.95 -5.87 2.08
N GLU A 229 -26.02 -6.07 1.31
CA GLU A 229 -27.26 -6.69 1.78
C GLU A 229 -27.08 -8.13 2.31
N THR A 230 -25.97 -8.80 1.98
CA THR A 230 -25.62 -10.11 2.56
C THR A 230 -24.91 -10.01 3.92
N VAL A 231 -24.50 -8.81 4.32
CA VAL A 231 -23.88 -8.57 5.62
C VAL A 231 -24.97 -8.27 6.63
N PRO A 232 -25.03 -8.93 7.78
CA PRO A 232 -26.05 -8.65 8.80
C PRO A 232 -26.05 -7.18 9.23
N ASP A 233 -27.25 -6.58 9.33
CA ASP A 233 -27.41 -5.23 9.89
C ASP A 233 -26.90 -5.19 11.33
N GLY A 234 -26.23 -4.10 11.69
CA GLY A 234 -25.68 -3.95 13.03
C GLY A 234 -24.54 -2.95 13.12
N THR A 235 -24.02 -2.80 14.33
CA THR A 235 -22.85 -1.98 14.59
C THR A 235 -21.72 -2.86 15.10
N TYR A 236 -20.58 -2.81 14.40
CA TYR A 236 -19.40 -3.59 14.65
C TYR A 236 -18.23 -2.66 15.00
N ALA A 237 -17.61 -2.87 16.14
CA ALA A 237 -16.51 -2.01 16.60
C ALA A 237 -15.19 -2.78 16.62
N PHE A 238 -14.13 -2.14 16.15
CA PHE A 238 -12.80 -2.69 16.22
C PHE A 238 -11.75 -1.61 16.51
N ILE A 239 -10.71 -1.96 17.25
CA ILE A 239 -9.63 -1.06 17.65
C ILE A 239 -8.29 -1.74 17.38
N ASP A 240 -7.38 -1.02 16.75
CA ASP A 240 -5.97 -1.40 16.65
C ASP A 240 -5.08 -0.15 16.87
N HIS A 241 -3.78 -0.36 17.00
CA HIS A 241 -2.84 0.69 17.37
C HIS A 241 -1.62 0.69 16.47
N LEU A 242 -1.14 1.88 16.12
CA LEU A 242 0.23 2.08 15.65
C LEU A 242 1.17 2.16 16.86
N ASP A 243 2.43 1.74 16.68
CA ASP A 243 3.40 1.61 17.76
C ASP A 243 3.72 2.93 18.46
N SER A 244 3.95 3.98 17.67
CA SER A 244 4.25 5.36 18.08
C SER A 244 4.33 6.25 16.83
N ASP A 245 4.38 7.57 17.02
CA ASP A 245 4.56 8.51 15.89
C ASP A 245 6.02 8.71 15.44
N GLY A 246 6.99 7.99 16.02
CA GLY A 246 8.43 8.13 15.75
C GLY A 246 9.13 9.19 16.64
N ILE A 247 8.39 10.05 17.33
CA ILE A 247 8.91 11.11 18.21
C ILE A 247 8.44 10.87 19.64
N VAL A 248 7.14 10.64 19.83
CA VAL A 248 6.53 10.39 21.13
C VAL A 248 6.26 8.90 21.28
N TRP A 249 6.78 8.31 22.37
CA TRP A 249 6.59 6.87 22.65
C TRP A 249 5.19 6.59 23.23
N GLN A 250 4.16 6.93 22.45
CA GLN A 250 2.76 6.64 22.76
C GLN A 250 2.09 6.02 21.54
N PRO A 251 1.23 4.99 21.75
CA PRO A 251 0.49 4.39 20.65
C PRO A 251 -0.56 5.36 20.08
N LEU A 252 -0.77 5.26 18.77
CA LEU A 252 -1.87 5.96 18.11
C LEU A 252 -3.01 4.96 17.91
N LYS A 253 -4.15 5.23 18.48
CA LYS A 253 -5.34 4.40 18.40
C LYS A 253 -6.15 4.71 17.15
N ILE A 254 -6.48 3.69 16.36
CA ILE A 254 -7.56 3.74 15.36
C ILE A 254 -8.76 3.03 15.97
N ASP A 255 -9.86 3.76 16.14
CA ASP A 255 -11.10 3.29 16.78
C ASP A 255 -12.23 3.42 15.77
N LEU A 256 -12.67 2.30 15.21
CA LEU A 256 -13.74 2.23 14.23
C LEU A 256 -15.03 1.73 14.88
N ARG A 257 -16.10 2.43 14.56
CA ARG A 257 -17.48 1.93 14.66
C ARG A 257 -18.07 1.85 13.26
N MET A 258 -18.27 0.65 12.76
CA MET A 258 -18.86 0.38 11.46
C MET A 258 -20.34 0.02 11.64
N THR A 259 -21.24 0.75 10.97
CA THR A 259 -22.68 0.46 10.99
C THR A 259 -23.13 0.00 9.61
N VAL A 260 -23.69 -1.20 9.53
CA VAL A 260 -24.32 -1.76 8.33
C VAL A 260 -25.84 -1.56 8.47
N SER A 261 -26.47 -0.99 7.46
CA SER A 261 -27.92 -0.77 7.40
C SER A 261 -28.43 -0.97 5.97
N GLY A 262 -29.12 -2.06 5.75
CA GLY A 262 -29.59 -2.46 4.43
C GLY A 262 -28.45 -2.61 3.41
N SER A 263 -28.41 -1.73 2.41
CA SER A 263 -27.40 -1.75 1.35
C SER A 263 -26.30 -0.68 1.52
N ALA A 264 -26.13 -0.14 2.72
CA ALA A 264 -25.17 0.93 3.00
C ALA A 264 -24.30 0.63 4.24
N VAL A 265 -23.08 1.16 4.26
CA VAL A 265 -22.16 1.05 5.39
C VAL A 265 -21.66 2.44 5.76
N HIS A 266 -21.68 2.72 7.06
CA HIS A 266 -21.12 3.94 7.63
C HIS A 266 -19.89 3.61 8.49
N PHE A 267 -18.79 4.31 8.25
CA PHE A 267 -17.52 4.16 8.96
C PHE A 267 -17.28 5.39 9.85
N ASP A 268 -17.43 5.25 11.16
CA ASP A 268 -17.13 6.29 12.14
C ASP A 268 -15.77 6.06 12.80
N PHE A 269 -14.79 6.91 12.45
CA PHE A 269 -13.45 6.93 13.03
C PHE A 269 -13.24 8.09 14.01
N SER A 270 -14.28 8.80 14.39
CA SER A 270 -14.21 10.04 15.19
C SER A 270 -13.54 9.88 16.58
N ARG A 271 -13.45 8.66 17.09
CA ARG A 271 -12.85 8.34 18.39
C ARG A 271 -11.38 7.90 18.30
N SER A 272 -10.77 8.02 17.14
CA SER A 272 -9.35 7.78 16.93
C SER A 272 -8.49 8.84 17.61
N SER A 273 -7.20 8.57 17.79
CA SER A 273 -6.26 9.50 18.44
C SER A 273 -6.23 10.87 17.73
N PRO A 274 -5.94 11.95 18.46
CA PRO A 274 -5.75 13.27 17.85
C PRO A 274 -4.52 13.30 16.93
N PRO A 275 -4.36 14.35 16.09
CA PRO A 275 -3.18 14.51 15.24
C PRO A 275 -1.89 14.40 16.06
N CYS A 276 -0.94 13.58 15.57
CA CYS A 276 0.32 13.32 16.24
C CYS A 276 1.40 14.33 15.82
N ARG A 277 2.52 14.32 16.54
CA ARG A 277 3.64 15.21 16.30
C ARG A 277 4.51 14.72 15.14
N GLY A 278 4.69 13.42 15.03
CA GLY A 278 5.54 12.77 14.04
C GLY A 278 4.80 12.43 12.73
N PRO A 279 5.47 11.74 11.78
CA PRO A 279 5.01 11.55 10.40
C PRO A 279 3.92 10.50 10.22
N LEU A 280 3.29 10.02 11.28
CA LEU A 280 2.23 9.01 11.26
C LEU A 280 0.81 9.62 11.25
N ASN A 281 0.66 10.85 10.78
CA ASN A 281 -0.65 11.39 10.45
C ASN A 281 -1.09 10.89 9.06
N SER A 282 -2.39 10.88 8.81
CA SER A 282 -2.99 10.58 7.50
C SER A 282 -3.83 11.76 7.02
N VAL A 283 -4.06 11.80 5.72
CA VAL A 283 -4.96 12.76 5.07
C VAL A 283 -6.27 12.06 4.70
N LEU A 284 -7.32 12.86 4.49
CA LEU A 284 -8.68 12.36 4.23
C LEU A 284 -8.72 11.33 3.09
N SER A 285 -8.09 11.66 1.95
CA SER A 285 -8.04 10.80 0.76
C SER A 285 -7.45 9.43 1.04
N THR A 286 -6.31 9.37 1.74
CA THR A 286 -5.64 8.12 2.09
C THR A 286 -6.44 7.30 3.10
N SER A 287 -7.06 7.95 4.08
CA SER A 287 -7.87 7.27 5.10
C SER A 287 -9.12 6.62 4.51
N ILE A 288 -9.82 7.33 3.63
CA ILE A 288 -10.96 6.77 2.89
C ILE A 288 -10.50 5.64 1.97
N SER A 289 -9.39 5.82 1.23
CA SER A 289 -8.84 4.78 0.36
C SER A 289 -8.53 3.48 1.13
N GLY A 290 -8.01 3.58 2.35
CA GLY A 290 -7.77 2.41 3.20
C GLY A 290 -9.03 1.60 3.48
N ALA A 291 -10.14 2.25 3.81
CA ALA A 291 -11.42 1.56 4.01
C ALA A 291 -11.94 0.93 2.70
N TYR A 292 -11.81 1.63 1.57
CA TYR A 292 -12.22 1.09 0.27
C TYR A 292 -11.39 -0.12 -0.14
N ILE A 293 -10.08 -0.13 0.11
CA ILE A 293 -9.22 -1.29 -0.13
C ILE A 293 -9.73 -2.49 0.67
N ALA A 294 -10.03 -2.31 1.97
CA ALA A 294 -10.58 -3.39 2.80
C ALA A 294 -11.87 -3.96 2.23
N VAL A 295 -12.80 -3.09 1.80
CA VAL A 295 -14.06 -3.51 1.16
C VAL A 295 -13.81 -4.27 -0.14
N LYS A 296 -12.85 -3.81 -0.95
CA LYS A 296 -12.50 -4.50 -2.20
C LYS A 296 -11.82 -5.86 -1.99
N HIS A 297 -11.15 -6.07 -0.88
CA HIS A 297 -10.69 -7.41 -0.49
C HIS A 297 -11.84 -8.36 -0.17
N LEU A 298 -12.95 -7.86 0.37
CA LEU A 298 -14.14 -8.66 0.71
C LEU A 298 -15.05 -8.91 -0.51
N PHE A 299 -15.13 -7.94 -1.43
CA PHE A 299 -15.99 -7.97 -2.63
C PHE A 299 -15.17 -7.70 -3.90
N PRO A 300 -14.24 -8.61 -4.26
CA PRO A 300 -13.28 -8.39 -5.35
C PRO A 300 -13.92 -8.35 -6.75
N ASP A 301 -15.07 -8.95 -6.92
CA ASP A 301 -15.80 -9.08 -8.18
C ASP A 301 -16.52 -7.80 -8.63
N VAL A 302 -16.68 -6.80 -7.75
CA VAL A 302 -17.25 -5.50 -8.12
C VAL A 302 -16.21 -4.69 -8.94
N PRO A 303 -16.52 -4.27 -10.19
CA PRO A 303 -15.59 -3.48 -10.99
C PRO A 303 -15.21 -2.16 -10.32
N ILE A 304 -13.93 -1.77 -10.45
CA ILE A 304 -13.41 -0.53 -9.84
C ILE A 304 -13.80 0.66 -10.70
N ASN A 305 -14.78 1.41 -10.23
CA ASN A 305 -15.18 2.73 -10.70
C ASN A 305 -15.91 3.47 -9.58
N ALA A 306 -16.29 4.72 -9.78
CA ALA A 306 -16.93 5.52 -8.74
C ALA A 306 -18.21 4.88 -8.16
N GLY A 307 -18.92 4.07 -8.93
CA GLY A 307 -20.14 3.40 -8.48
C GLY A 307 -19.92 2.40 -7.34
N CYS A 308 -18.77 1.71 -7.30
CA CYS A 308 -18.54 0.69 -6.29
C CYS A 308 -18.41 1.27 -4.86
N PHE A 309 -18.27 2.58 -4.72
CA PHE A 309 -18.04 3.24 -3.43
C PHE A 309 -19.20 4.13 -2.96
N VAL A 310 -20.22 4.32 -3.81
CA VAL A 310 -21.43 5.10 -3.46
C VAL A 310 -22.10 4.63 -2.15
N PRO A 311 -22.15 3.34 -1.82
CA PRO A 311 -22.81 2.87 -0.59
C PRO A 311 -22.12 3.22 0.72
N PHE A 312 -20.93 3.87 0.70
CA PHE A 312 -20.11 4.10 1.87
C PHE A 312 -20.09 5.56 2.28
N THR A 313 -20.22 5.80 3.61
CA THR A 313 -20.11 7.13 4.23
C THR A 313 -19.12 7.10 5.37
N PHE A 314 -18.56 8.27 5.72
CA PHE A 314 -17.46 8.38 6.68
C PHE A 314 -17.63 9.53 7.65
N ASP A 315 -17.29 9.27 8.92
CA ASP A 315 -16.99 10.29 9.92
C ASP A 315 -15.47 10.27 10.20
N LEU A 316 -14.76 11.22 9.60
CA LEU A 316 -13.32 11.44 9.71
C LEU A 316 -13.02 12.90 10.05
N PRO A 317 -13.23 13.35 11.29
CA PRO A 317 -13.02 14.74 11.66
C PRO A 317 -11.53 15.12 11.68
N GLU A 318 -11.24 16.40 11.43
CA GLU A 318 -9.87 16.97 11.46
C GLU A 318 -9.24 16.93 12.86
N SER A 319 -10.02 16.65 13.89
CA SER A 319 -9.54 16.41 15.24
C SER A 319 -8.83 15.08 15.43
N THR A 320 -8.78 14.23 14.41
CA THR A 320 -8.08 12.94 14.43
C THR A 320 -6.83 12.96 13.54
N PHE A 321 -5.85 12.12 13.87
CA PHE A 321 -4.65 11.94 13.03
C PHE A 321 -4.95 11.29 11.67
N LEU A 322 -6.17 10.81 11.45
CA LEU A 322 -6.64 10.21 10.20
C LEU A 322 -7.10 11.25 9.16
N ASN A 323 -7.24 12.51 9.56
CA ASN A 323 -7.59 13.64 8.69
C ASN A 323 -6.82 14.89 9.13
N ALA A 324 -5.50 14.74 9.26
CA ALA A 324 -4.63 15.80 9.70
C ALA A 324 -4.49 16.90 8.64
N GLN A 325 -4.39 18.13 9.14
CA GLN A 325 -4.27 19.31 8.30
C GLN A 325 -2.81 19.82 8.25
N PRO A 326 -2.40 20.59 7.23
CA PRO A 326 -1.08 21.19 7.19
C PRO A 326 -0.83 22.06 8.44
N PRO A 327 0.41 22.15 8.94
CA PRO A 327 1.64 21.59 8.37
C PRO A 327 2.04 20.19 8.93
N ARG A 328 1.10 19.37 9.39
CA ARG A 328 1.41 18.06 10.00
C ARG A 328 2.18 17.16 9.05
N PRO A 329 3.24 16.45 9.51
CA PRO A 329 3.99 15.52 8.66
C PRO A 329 3.16 14.25 8.40
N VAL A 330 3.30 13.67 7.19
CA VAL A 330 2.45 12.58 6.70
C VAL A 330 3.23 11.49 5.93
N ALA A 331 4.55 11.40 6.06
CA ALA A 331 5.35 10.43 5.29
C ALA A 331 4.87 8.98 5.46
N GLY A 332 4.39 8.61 6.65
CA GLY A 332 3.87 7.26 6.92
C GLY A 332 2.39 7.04 6.61
N CYS A 333 1.69 8.02 6.03
CA CYS A 333 0.23 7.90 5.84
C CYS A 333 -0.15 6.76 4.90
N ALA A 334 0.47 6.70 3.74
CA ALA A 334 0.13 5.74 2.69
C ALA A 334 0.61 4.32 3.01
N SER A 335 1.78 4.21 3.64
CA SER A 335 2.45 2.94 3.89
C SER A 335 2.03 2.29 5.21
N GLU A 336 1.89 3.06 6.30
CA GLU A 336 1.70 2.50 7.64
C GLU A 336 0.28 2.74 8.16
N VAL A 337 -0.22 3.99 8.10
CA VAL A 337 -1.55 4.32 8.62
C VAL A 337 -2.66 3.67 7.78
N CYS A 338 -2.55 3.75 6.45
CA CYS A 338 -3.52 3.15 5.53
C CYS A 338 -3.70 1.66 5.79
N GLN A 339 -2.62 0.91 5.99
CA GLN A 339 -2.70 -0.52 6.29
C GLN A 339 -3.38 -0.82 7.62
N ARG A 340 -3.15 0.04 8.63
CA ARG A 340 -3.83 -0.14 9.91
C ARG A 340 -5.32 0.13 9.80
N ILE A 341 -5.74 1.08 8.95
CA ILE A 341 -7.16 1.31 8.64
C ILE A 341 -7.76 0.06 7.98
N ILE A 342 -7.05 -0.56 7.01
CA ILE A 342 -7.48 -1.81 6.37
C ILE A 342 -7.68 -2.91 7.41
N ASP A 343 -6.70 -3.11 8.29
CA ASP A 343 -6.75 -4.13 9.34
C ASP A 343 -7.96 -3.91 10.28
N VAL A 344 -8.22 -2.66 10.67
CA VAL A 344 -9.34 -2.31 11.55
C VAL A 344 -10.70 -2.53 10.87
N VAL A 345 -10.82 -2.18 9.59
CA VAL A 345 -12.05 -2.41 8.82
C VAL A 345 -12.31 -3.90 8.65
N LEU A 346 -11.29 -4.69 8.30
CA LEU A 346 -11.39 -6.15 8.20
C LEU A 346 -11.70 -6.80 9.56
N GLY A 347 -11.11 -6.26 10.65
CA GLY A 347 -11.43 -6.69 12.01
C GLY A 347 -12.89 -6.43 12.40
N ALA A 348 -13.47 -5.32 11.95
CA ALA A 348 -14.90 -5.05 12.15
C ALA A 348 -15.77 -6.00 11.33
N PHE A 349 -15.49 -6.18 10.03
CA PHE A 349 -16.21 -7.12 9.18
C PHE A 349 -16.08 -8.58 9.64
N SER A 350 -14.97 -8.97 10.27
CA SER A 350 -14.80 -10.34 10.78
C SER A 350 -15.80 -10.74 11.85
N GLN A 351 -16.46 -9.77 12.50
CA GLN A 351 -17.53 -10.01 13.46
C GLN A 351 -18.88 -10.30 12.75
N ALA A 352 -19.05 -9.78 11.54
CA ALA A 352 -20.29 -9.93 10.75
C ALA A 352 -20.20 -11.09 9.75
N ILE A 353 -19.09 -11.20 9.02
CA ILE A 353 -18.87 -12.16 7.93
C ILE A 353 -17.48 -12.82 8.03
N PRO A 354 -17.22 -13.57 9.11
CA PRO A 354 -15.88 -14.15 9.36
C PRO A 354 -15.41 -15.09 8.23
N ASP A 355 -16.33 -15.73 7.54
CA ASP A 355 -16.11 -16.64 6.41
C ASP A 355 -15.68 -15.94 5.10
N ARG A 356 -15.56 -14.62 5.10
CA ARG A 356 -14.99 -13.82 4.01
C ARG A 356 -13.76 -13.04 4.41
N CYS A 357 -13.44 -13.02 5.71
CA CYS A 357 -12.33 -12.26 6.25
C CYS A 357 -11.06 -13.10 6.39
N TYR A 358 -9.98 -12.40 6.65
CA TYR A 358 -8.68 -12.96 7.02
C TYR A 358 -8.14 -12.27 8.27
N ALA A 359 -7.28 -12.97 9.01
CA ALA A 359 -6.57 -12.41 10.14
C ALA A 359 -5.59 -11.31 9.68
N ALA A 360 -5.12 -10.48 10.59
CA ALA A 360 -4.26 -9.36 10.22
C ALA A 360 -2.99 -9.84 9.47
N PRO A 361 -2.67 -9.22 8.33
CA PRO A 361 -1.38 -9.39 7.67
C PRO A 361 -0.28 -8.67 8.46
N MET A 362 0.94 -8.68 7.93
CA MET A 362 2.08 -7.97 8.52
C MET A 362 1.79 -6.50 8.88
N GLY A 363 0.89 -5.82 8.17
CA GLY A 363 0.36 -4.48 8.48
C GLY A 363 1.40 -3.36 8.52
N THR A 364 2.45 -3.46 7.72
CA THR A 364 3.51 -2.48 7.54
C THR A 364 4.16 -2.66 6.17
N VAL A 365 4.67 -1.61 5.55
CA VAL A 365 5.49 -1.73 4.35
C VAL A 365 6.95 -2.02 4.71
N THR A 366 7.35 -1.67 5.92
CA THR A 366 8.75 -1.73 6.35
C THR A 366 9.64 -0.93 5.39
N ASN A 367 9.32 0.37 5.23
CA ASN A 367 10.06 1.26 4.34
C ASN A 367 11.52 1.37 4.78
N VAL A 368 12.43 1.15 3.86
CA VAL A 368 13.87 1.34 4.06
C VAL A 368 14.40 2.25 2.97
N SER A 369 15.06 3.31 3.38
CA SER A 369 15.77 4.22 2.49
C SER A 369 17.23 4.27 2.88
N VAL A 370 18.11 4.22 1.91
CA VAL A 370 19.56 4.39 2.12
C VAL A 370 20.09 5.31 1.04
N GLY A 371 20.74 6.37 1.46
CA GLY A 371 21.39 7.30 0.55
C GLY A 371 22.82 7.56 0.96
N GLY A 372 23.68 7.80 -0.02
CA GLY A 372 25.11 8.02 0.24
C GLY A 372 25.91 8.31 -1.01
N GLU A 373 27.20 8.10 -0.90
CA GLU A 373 28.18 8.30 -1.98
C GLU A 373 28.89 6.98 -2.27
N ASP A 374 28.77 6.50 -3.50
CA ASP A 374 29.55 5.37 -4.01
C ASP A 374 30.80 5.93 -4.74
N PRO A 375 32.03 5.57 -4.34
CA PRO A 375 33.24 6.04 -5.01
C PRO A 375 33.34 5.67 -6.50
N GLU A 376 32.61 4.65 -6.94
CA GLU A 376 32.62 4.17 -8.32
C GLU A 376 31.50 4.79 -9.16
N HIS A 377 30.30 5.05 -8.57
CA HIS A 377 29.09 5.42 -9.31
C HIS A 377 28.51 6.78 -8.89
N GLY A 378 29.09 7.45 -7.84
CA GLY A 378 28.63 8.74 -7.35
C GLY A 378 27.45 8.65 -6.37
N PRO A 379 26.67 9.74 -6.21
CA PRO A 379 25.59 9.80 -5.25
C PRO A 379 24.46 8.85 -5.62
N TYR A 380 23.89 8.19 -4.61
CA TYR A 380 22.76 7.27 -4.78
C TYR A 380 21.71 7.43 -3.67
N VAL A 381 20.50 7.09 -4.01
CA VAL A 381 19.41 6.81 -3.05
C VAL A 381 18.69 5.57 -3.52
N PHE A 382 18.63 4.55 -2.68
CA PHE A 382 17.70 3.46 -2.91
C PHE A 382 16.57 3.46 -1.88
N TYR A 383 15.40 3.03 -2.33
CA TYR A 383 14.24 2.73 -1.51
C TYR A 383 13.81 1.30 -1.75
N SER A 384 13.48 0.59 -0.68
CA SER A 384 12.89 -0.74 -0.75
C SER A 384 11.78 -0.88 0.28
N PHE A 385 10.80 -1.67 -0.09
CA PHE A 385 9.77 -2.18 0.81
C PHE A 385 9.85 -3.70 0.85
N ILE A 386 9.55 -4.29 2.02
CA ILE A 386 9.83 -5.69 2.26
C ILE A 386 8.52 -6.39 2.64
N GLY A 387 8.31 -7.59 2.06
CA GLY A 387 7.18 -8.44 2.36
C GLY A 387 7.20 -9.04 3.76
N GLY A 388 6.07 -9.62 4.15
CA GLY A 388 5.91 -10.34 5.41
C GLY A 388 4.78 -11.35 5.34
N GLY A 389 4.27 -11.77 6.48
CA GLY A 389 3.19 -12.77 6.51
C GLY A 389 1.81 -12.15 6.26
N TYR A 390 1.01 -12.76 5.38
CA TYR A 390 -0.44 -12.51 5.33
C TYR A 390 -1.17 -13.26 6.44
N GLY A 391 -2.34 -12.76 6.83
CA GLY A 391 -3.22 -13.49 7.74
C GLY A 391 -3.74 -14.80 7.12
N GLY A 392 -3.95 -15.81 7.94
CA GLY A 392 -4.76 -16.97 7.55
C GLY A 392 -6.19 -16.52 7.24
N ASN A 393 -6.86 -17.22 6.32
CA ASN A 393 -8.22 -16.87 5.91
C ASN A 393 -9.13 -18.10 5.95
N TYR A 394 -10.37 -17.95 5.53
CA TYR A 394 -11.37 -19.02 5.56
C TYR A 394 -11.06 -20.22 4.63
N LEU A 395 -10.17 -20.05 3.63
CA LEU A 395 -9.81 -21.07 2.63
C LEU A 395 -8.41 -21.63 2.81
N THR A 396 -7.43 -20.77 3.10
CA THR A 396 -6.00 -21.12 3.02
C THR A 396 -5.20 -20.58 4.19
N ASP A 397 -4.04 -21.19 4.40
CA ASP A 397 -2.97 -20.59 5.18
C ASP A 397 -2.56 -19.24 4.58
N GLY A 398 -2.09 -18.33 5.42
CA GLY A 398 -1.59 -17.03 4.99
C GLY A 398 -0.37 -17.17 4.08
N LEU A 399 -0.26 -16.26 3.10
CA LEU A 399 0.86 -16.20 2.17
C LEU A 399 2.15 -15.82 2.91
N ASN A 400 3.21 -16.60 2.71
CA ASN A 400 4.56 -16.27 3.21
C ASN A 400 5.17 -15.17 2.34
N ASN A 401 5.87 -14.21 2.95
CA ASN A 401 6.54 -13.13 2.21
C ASN A 401 5.59 -12.41 1.23
N GLY A 402 4.37 -12.19 1.64
CA GLY A 402 3.40 -11.45 0.85
C GLY A 402 3.64 -9.95 0.93
N ASN A 403 3.23 -9.24 -0.10
CA ASN A 403 3.24 -7.79 -0.08
C ASN A 403 2.12 -7.28 0.85
N PRO A 404 2.27 -6.08 1.43
CA PRO A 404 1.21 -5.44 2.21
C PRO A 404 -0.11 -5.29 1.44
N THR A 405 -1.22 -5.26 2.16
CA THR A 405 -2.59 -5.20 1.61
C THR A 405 -2.89 -4.00 0.72
N ILE A 406 -2.10 -2.94 0.84
CA ILE A 406 -2.22 -1.74 0.00
C ILE A 406 -1.62 -1.89 -1.39
N ALA A 407 -0.89 -2.97 -1.67
CA ALA A 407 0.01 -3.04 -2.81
C ALA A 407 -0.14 -4.33 -3.62
N LEU A 408 0.09 -4.20 -4.92
CA LEU A 408 0.51 -5.26 -5.83
C LEU A 408 2.02 -5.20 -6.12
N ALA A 409 2.72 -4.33 -5.41
CA ALA A 409 4.14 -4.08 -5.57
C ALA A 409 4.99 -5.34 -5.28
N ARG A 410 6.19 -5.35 -5.80
CA ARG A 410 7.15 -6.47 -5.68
C ARG A 410 8.44 -5.96 -5.06
N THR A 411 9.05 -6.76 -4.21
CA THR A 411 10.45 -6.53 -3.87
C THR A 411 11.29 -6.66 -5.14
N GLN A 412 12.10 -5.65 -5.43
CA GLN A 412 12.99 -5.67 -6.59
C GLN A 412 13.98 -6.85 -6.46
N ALA A 413 14.48 -7.37 -7.59
CA ALA A 413 15.46 -8.42 -7.57
C ALA A 413 16.74 -7.99 -6.86
N LEU A 414 17.27 -8.83 -5.97
CA LEU A 414 18.45 -8.51 -5.16
C LEU A 414 19.66 -8.21 -6.03
N GLU A 415 19.79 -8.93 -7.14
CA GLU A 415 20.87 -8.75 -8.14
C GLU A 415 20.84 -7.35 -8.77
N ILE A 416 19.65 -6.78 -8.97
CA ILE A 416 19.50 -5.40 -9.45
C ILE A 416 20.00 -4.42 -8.39
N PHE A 417 19.66 -4.63 -7.12
CA PHE A 417 20.19 -3.81 -6.03
C PHE A 417 21.70 -3.88 -5.95
N GLU A 418 22.29 -5.07 -5.96
CA GLU A 418 23.72 -5.29 -5.86
C GLU A 418 24.50 -4.73 -7.06
N SER A 419 23.87 -4.68 -8.24
CA SER A 419 24.47 -4.08 -9.42
C SER A 419 24.40 -2.55 -9.47
N ARG A 420 23.42 -1.94 -8.79
CA ARG A 420 23.21 -0.50 -8.82
C ARG A 420 23.74 0.25 -7.60
N TYR A 421 23.78 -0.43 -6.46
CA TYR A 421 24.10 0.19 -5.17
C TYR A 421 25.28 -0.54 -4.49
N PRO A 422 26.07 0.14 -3.65
CA PRO A 422 27.24 -0.47 -3.02
C PRO A 422 26.87 -1.38 -1.84
N VAL A 423 25.94 -2.31 -2.06
CA VAL A 423 25.44 -3.24 -1.03
C VAL A 423 25.52 -4.67 -1.50
N ILE A 424 25.55 -5.62 -0.56
CA ILE A 424 25.41 -7.06 -0.80
C ILE A 424 24.40 -7.64 0.17
N PHE A 425 23.51 -8.51 -0.32
CA PHE A 425 22.55 -9.20 0.53
C PHE A 425 23.19 -10.40 1.22
N ARG A 426 23.18 -10.38 2.55
CA ARG A 426 23.69 -11.47 3.38
C ARG A 426 22.64 -12.53 3.66
N ARG A 427 21.38 -12.11 3.71
CA ARG A 427 20.25 -13.02 3.97
C ARG A 427 18.95 -12.47 3.40
N TYR A 428 18.21 -13.31 2.68
CA TYR A 428 16.80 -13.13 2.36
C TYR A 428 16.13 -14.49 2.53
N ALA A 429 15.42 -14.68 3.62
CA ALA A 429 14.87 -15.98 4.00
C ALA A 429 13.56 -15.82 4.78
N LEU A 430 12.71 -16.84 4.75
CA LEU A 430 11.54 -16.90 5.62
C LEU A 430 11.97 -16.90 7.09
N ARG A 431 11.21 -16.17 7.92
CA ARG A 431 11.43 -16.08 9.35
C ARG A 431 10.65 -17.19 10.05
N GLU A 432 11.35 -18.26 10.43
CA GLU A 432 10.79 -19.38 11.15
C GLU A 432 10.01 -18.95 12.40
N GLY A 433 8.86 -19.59 12.66
CA GLY A 433 8.02 -19.34 13.83
C GLY A 433 7.35 -17.98 13.88
N SER A 434 7.41 -17.18 12.79
CA SER A 434 6.80 -15.85 12.78
C SER A 434 5.29 -15.86 12.52
N ALA A 435 4.73 -16.91 11.94
CA ALA A 435 3.30 -17.04 11.64
C ALA A 435 2.47 -17.22 12.91
N GLY A 436 1.31 -16.60 12.98
CA GLY A 436 0.29 -16.84 14.00
C GLY A 436 -0.33 -18.24 13.85
N ALA A 437 -0.48 -18.94 14.97
CA ALA A 437 -1.09 -20.26 15.00
C ALA A 437 -2.60 -20.18 14.68
N GLY A 438 -3.14 -21.17 13.97
CA GLY A 438 -4.56 -21.26 13.63
C GLY A 438 -4.88 -22.57 12.93
N ARG A 439 -6.17 -22.88 12.79
CA ARG A 439 -6.64 -23.96 11.92
C ARG A 439 -6.07 -23.75 10.50
N LEU A 440 -6.06 -22.49 10.08
CA LEU A 440 -5.29 -22.00 8.95
C LEU A 440 -4.30 -20.98 9.50
N ARG A 441 -2.99 -21.32 9.46
CA ARG A 441 -1.94 -20.50 10.04
C ARG A 441 -1.76 -19.19 9.27
N GLY A 442 -1.19 -18.20 9.93
CA GLY A 442 -0.66 -17.03 9.25
C GLY A 442 0.51 -17.38 8.32
N GLY A 443 0.84 -16.46 7.45
CA GLY A 443 2.04 -16.49 6.63
C GLY A 443 3.28 -16.13 7.44
N LEU A 444 4.43 -16.58 6.99
CA LEU A 444 5.72 -16.23 7.59
C LEU A 444 6.20 -14.87 7.11
N GLY A 445 6.77 -14.08 8.02
CA GLY A 445 7.61 -12.93 7.69
C GLY A 445 8.95 -13.35 7.10
N VAL A 446 9.82 -12.39 6.88
CA VAL A 446 11.15 -12.61 6.33
C VAL A 446 12.25 -12.01 7.21
N ILE A 447 13.46 -12.52 7.02
CA ILE A 447 14.71 -11.89 7.42
C ILE A 447 15.36 -11.35 6.15
N PHE A 448 15.53 -10.02 6.09
CA PHE A 448 16.15 -9.30 4.99
C PHE A 448 17.35 -8.55 5.56
N GLU A 449 18.56 -8.95 5.14
CA GLU A 449 19.80 -8.40 5.69
C GLU A 449 20.76 -8.05 4.55
N PHE A 450 21.18 -6.80 4.52
CA PHE A 450 22.22 -6.33 3.60
C PHE A 450 23.37 -5.66 4.35
N GLU A 451 24.52 -5.60 3.70
CA GLU A 451 25.77 -5.00 4.18
C GLU A 451 26.25 -3.94 3.19
N LEU A 452 26.71 -2.81 3.70
CA LEU A 452 27.37 -1.79 2.88
C LEU A 452 28.79 -2.25 2.52
N LEU A 453 29.11 -2.30 1.24
CA LEU A 453 30.42 -2.79 0.76
C LEU A 453 31.47 -1.69 0.66
N ARG A 454 31.08 -0.49 0.22
CA ARG A 454 32.00 0.64 -0.03
C ARG A 454 31.28 1.97 0.09
N GLY A 455 32.05 3.05 0.16
CA GLY A 455 31.52 4.40 0.26
C GLY A 455 30.94 4.75 1.62
N THR A 456 29.96 5.63 1.63
CA THR A 456 29.24 6.06 2.82
C THR A 456 27.74 5.90 2.61
N ALA A 457 27.00 5.67 3.70
CA ALA A 457 25.56 5.61 3.66
C ALA A 457 24.91 6.21 4.91
N VAL A 458 23.69 6.72 4.72
CA VAL A 458 22.79 7.08 5.80
C VAL A 458 21.53 6.25 5.61
N GLY A 459 21.22 5.41 6.59
CA GLY A 459 20.03 4.56 6.61
C GLY A 459 18.89 5.21 7.38
N SER A 460 17.68 5.09 6.83
CA SER A 460 16.43 5.46 7.49
C SER A 460 15.42 4.35 7.31
N MET A 461 14.57 4.11 8.30
CA MET A 461 13.49 3.13 8.21
C MET A 461 12.23 3.63 8.92
N LEU A 462 11.10 3.38 8.30
CA LEU A 462 9.79 3.69 8.85
C LEU A 462 8.88 2.47 8.68
N GLY A 463 8.62 1.79 9.78
CA GLY A 463 7.79 0.59 9.84
C GLY A 463 6.92 0.55 11.08
N GLU A 464 6.13 -0.50 11.21
CA GLU A 464 5.16 -0.73 12.28
C GLU A 464 5.22 -2.18 12.80
N ARG A 465 4.31 -2.54 13.70
CA ARG A 465 4.19 -3.90 14.28
C ARG A 465 5.37 -4.34 15.16
N GLY A 466 6.17 -3.41 15.65
CA GLY A 466 7.20 -3.71 16.66
C GLY A 466 6.64 -3.86 18.07
N ARG A 467 5.49 -3.19 18.34
CA ARG A 467 4.83 -3.20 19.65
C ARG A 467 3.52 -3.99 19.65
N PHE A 468 2.69 -3.83 18.63
CA PHE A 468 1.40 -4.50 18.49
C PHE A 468 1.49 -5.55 17.39
N ALA A 469 1.29 -6.82 17.77
CA ALA A 469 1.36 -7.94 16.84
C ALA A 469 0.17 -7.94 15.85
N PRO A 470 0.34 -8.49 14.64
CA PRO A 470 -0.79 -8.81 13.77
C PRO A 470 -1.76 -9.76 14.46
N PHE A 471 -3.04 -9.38 14.58
CA PHE A 471 -4.02 -10.16 15.33
C PHE A 471 -4.53 -11.38 14.54
N GLY A 472 -4.84 -12.46 15.26
CA GLY A 472 -5.61 -13.59 14.74
C GLY A 472 -7.12 -13.37 14.89
N ILE A 473 -7.93 -14.16 14.18
CA ILE A 473 -9.40 -14.15 14.30
C ILE A 473 -9.94 -15.56 14.57
N LEU A 474 -11.15 -15.64 15.12
CA LEU A 474 -11.85 -16.90 15.43
C LEU A 474 -11.01 -17.90 16.28
N GLY A 475 -10.27 -17.41 17.26
CA GLY A 475 -9.40 -18.23 18.11
C GLY A 475 -7.99 -18.42 17.58
N GLY A 476 -7.65 -17.89 16.40
CA GLY A 476 -6.29 -17.88 15.88
C GLY A 476 -5.36 -16.98 16.70
N GLY A 477 -4.10 -17.37 16.81
CA GLY A 477 -3.07 -16.63 17.52
C GLY A 477 -2.48 -15.47 16.71
N PRO A 478 -1.82 -14.50 17.37
CA PRO A 478 -1.16 -13.39 16.69
C PRO A 478 0.12 -13.85 15.98
N GLY A 479 0.49 -13.13 14.90
CA GLY A 479 1.81 -13.24 14.27
C GLY A 479 2.92 -12.67 15.16
N GLN A 480 4.18 -13.00 14.86
CA GLN A 480 5.33 -12.39 15.53
C GLN A 480 5.48 -10.93 15.12
N ARG A 481 5.94 -10.11 16.06
CA ARG A 481 6.20 -8.69 15.86
C ARG A 481 7.45 -8.45 15.01
N ALA A 482 7.53 -7.30 14.37
CA ALA A 482 8.72 -6.82 13.68
C ALA A 482 9.89 -6.62 14.66
N ARG A 483 11.12 -6.82 14.15
CA ARG A 483 12.35 -6.52 14.88
C ARG A 483 13.41 -6.07 13.88
N HIS A 484 13.90 -4.85 14.05
CA HIS A 484 14.92 -4.29 13.16
C HIS A 484 16.19 -3.99 13.94
N THR A 485 17.33 -4.23 13.32
CA THR A 485 18.64 -4.10 13.96
C THR A 485 19.66 -3.59 12.95
N PHE A 486 20.32 -2.49 13.25
CA PHE A 486 21.56 -2.13 12.59
C PHE A 486 22.72 -2.85 13.30
N VAL A 487 23.67 -3.36 12.54
CA VAL A 487 24.92 -3.91 13.08
C VAL A 487 26.01 -2.92 12.66
N LEU A 488 26.41 -2.04 13.58
CA LEU A 488 27.35 -0.96 13.35
C LEU A 488 28.68 -1.31 14.03
N GLU A 489 29.77 -1.34 13.26
CA GLU A 489 31.10 -1.72 13.76
C GLU A 489 31.07 -3.06 14.55
N GLY A 490 30.24 -4.03 14.07
CA GLY A 490 30.07 -5.34 14.70
C GLY A 490 29.18 -5.38 15.93
N ARG A 491 28.52 -4.26 16.29
CA ARG A 491 27.64 -4.17 17.46
C ARG A 491 26.18 -3.94 17.04
N ASP A 492 25.26 -4.65 17.71
CA ASP A 492 23.83 -4.47 17.51
C ASP A 492 23.38 -3.11 18.04
N TYR A 493 22.76 -2.31 17.16
CA TYR A 493 22.03 -1.10 17.48
C TYR A 493 20.55 -1.28 17.15
N ARG A 494 19.70 -1.15 18.14
CA ARG A 494 18.23 -1.24 17.99
C ARG A 494 17.62 0.14 18.20
N PRO A 495 16.77 0.58 17.26
CA PRO A 495 16.10 1.86 17.38
C PRO A 495 15.21 1.95 18.63
N THR A 496 15.17 3.14 19.25
CA THR A 496 14.30 3.42 20.41
C THR A 496 12.83 3.21 20.07
N HIS A 497 12.41 3.56 18.85
CA HIS A 497 11.06 3.35 18.34
C HIS A 497 10.92 2.01 17.59
N ILE A 498 11.76 1.02 17.89
CA ILE A 498 11.78 -0.37 17.42
C ILE A 498 11.90 -0.49 15.89
N THR A 499 10.94 0.07 15.14
CA THR A 499 10.81 -0.05 13.68
C THR A 499 11.00 1.28 12.96
N LYS A 500 11.39 2.33 13.68
CA LYS A 500 11.55 3.70 13.17
C LYS A 500 12.86 4.30 13.62
N ASP A 501 13.69 4.71 12.68
CA ASP A 501 14.88 5.52 12.91
C ASP A 501 15.32 6.22 11.62
N GLU A 502 16.13 7.26 11.78
CA GLU A 502 16.71 8.02 10.67
C GLU A 502 18.11 8.51 10.99
N ASP A 503 18.82 8.96 9.98
CA ASP A 503 20.19 9.50 10.10
C ASP A 503 21.20 8.49 10.67
N VAL A 504 20.96 7.18 10.48
CA VAL A 504 21.88 6.13 10.94
C VAL A 504 23.05 6.04 9.96
N ALA A 505 24.20 6.59 10.37
CA ALA A 505 25.42 6.53 9.56
C ALA A 505 25.94 5.08 9.47
N MET A 506 26.23 4.64 8.26
CA MET A 506 26.76 3.30 7.95
C MET A 506 28.11 3.43 7.23
N ARG A 507 29.03 2.53 7.54
CA ARG A 507 30.35 2.38 6.93
C ARG A 507 30.48 1.01 6.27
N PRO A 508 31.44 0.79 5.40
CA PRO A 508 31.70 -0.54 4.84
C PRO A 508 31.84 -1.60 5.92
N GLY A 509 31.07 -2.72 5.76
CA GLY A 509 30.94 -3.80 6.74
C GLY A 509 29.76 -3.66 7.71
N ASP A 510 29.14 -2.47 7.82
CA ASP A 510 27.92 -2.30 8.60
C ASP A 510 26.70 -2.92 7.88
N ARG A 511 25.74 -3.40 8.67
CA ARG A 511 24.58 -4.13 8.15
C ARG A 511 23.28 -3.58 8.69
N LEU A 512 22.21 -3.72 7.90
CA LEU A 512 20.83 -3.58 8.36
C LEU A 512 20.13 -4.92 8.23
N ARG A 513 19.59 -5.41 9.35
CA ARG A 513 18.78 -6.63 9.42
C ARG A 513 17.35 -6.28 9.78
N LEU A 514 16.43 -6.65 8.92
CA LEU A 514 14.99 -6.49 9.08
C LEU A 514 14.34 -7.85 9.26
N GLU A 515 13.65 -8.03 10.37
CA GLU A 515 12.84 -9.21 10.67
C GLU A 515 11.38 -8.77 10.63
N THR A 516 10.70 -9.05 9.51
CA THR A 516 9.32 -8.58 9.29
C THR A 516 8.31 -9.42 10.08
N PRO A 517 7.09 -8.89 10.33
CA PRO A 517 6.05 -9.61 11.03
C PRO A 517 5.55 -10.83 10.25
N GLY A 518 5.11 -11.84 10.97
CA GLY A 518 4.20 -12.85 10.42
C GLY A 518 2.76 -12.36 10.42
N GLY A 519 1.87 -13.01 9.66
CA GLY A 519 0.42 -12.79 9.71
C GLY A 519 -0.24 -13.50 10.88
N GLY A 520 -1.43 -13.05 11.30
CA GLY A 520 -2.25 -13.71 12.31
C GLY A 520 -2.86 -15.04 11.82
N GLY A 521 -3.18 -15.93 12.73
CA GLY A 521 -3.86 -17.21 12.45
C GLY A 521 -5.37 -17.06 12.36
N TYR A 522 -6.02 -17.98 11.67
CA TYR A 522 -7.47 -18.07 11.50
C TYR A 522 -8.02 -19.37 12.10
N GLY A 523 -8.98 -19.27 12.99
CA GLY A 523 -9.60 -20.42 13.67
C GLY A 523 -8.70 -21.06 14.72
N ASP A 524 -9.27 -21.96 15.53
CA ASP A 524 -8.55 -22.61 16.61
C ASP A 524 -7.36 -23.43 16.06
N PRO A 525 -6.14 -23.22 16.56
CA PRO A 525 -4.96 -24.02 16.19
C PRO A 525 -5.11 -25.52 16.46
N LEU A 526 -5.91 -25.92 17.45
CA LEU A 526 -6.14 -27.33 17.76
C LEU A 526 -6.94 -28.07 16.68
N ASP A 527 -7.70 -27.32 15.86
CA ASP A 527 -8.42 -27.86 14.69
C ASP A 527 -7.51 -28.08 13.47
N ARG A 528 -6.24 -27.63 13.51
CA ARG A 528 -5.30 -27.87 12.41
C ARG A 528 -4.96 -29.36 12.33
N PRO A 529 -5.11 -30.02 11.16
CA PRO A 529 -4.70 -31.41 11.00
C PRO A 529 -3.25 -31.66 11.42
N ALA A 530 -3.01 -32.63 12.30
CA ALA A 530 -1.68 -32.91 12.83
C ALA A 530 -0.63 -33.16 11.73
N ALA A 531 -1.03 -33.80 10.62
CA ALA A 531 -0.15 -34.01 9.47
C ALA A 531 0.30 -32.69 8.78
N LYS A 532 -0.57 -31.66 8.76
CA LYS A 532 -0.17 -30.33 8.24
C LYS A 532 0.84 -29.67 9.18
N VAL A 533 0.64 -29.78 10.49
CA VAL A 533 1.59 -29.24 11.49
C VAL A 533 2.95 -29.93 11.36
N ALA A 534 2.98 -31.26 11.23
CA ALA A 534 4.21 -32.00 10.98
C ALA A 534 4.88 -31.59 9.65
N GLY A 535 4.08 -31.30 8.61
CA GLY A 535 4.54 -30.73 7.34
C GLY A 535 5.20 -29.36 7.50
N ASP A 536 4.61 -28.48 8.32
CA ASP A 536 5.17 -27.15 8.62
C ASP A 536 6.51 -27.27 9.37
N VAL A 537 6.63 -28.24 10.30
CA VAL A 537 7.89 -28.51 11.01
C VAL A 537 8.96 -29.01 10.04
N ARG A 538 8.63 -29.97 9.20
CA ARG A 538 9.57 -30.53 8.20
C ARG A 538 10.07 -29.47 7.20
N GLN A 539 9.25 -28.47 6.89
CA GLN A 539 9.60 -27.37 6.02
C GLN A 539 10.38 -26.24 6.72
N GLY A 540 10.60 -26.31 8.03
CA GLY A 540 11.25 -25.26 8.79
C GLY A 540 10.39 -24.01 8.98
N TYR A 541 9.07 -24.13 8.87
CA TYR A 541 8.15 -23.02 9.14
C TYR A 541 7.83 -22.88 10.62
N LEU A 542 7.95 -23.99 11.37
CA LEU A 542 7.59 -24.10 12.77
C LEU A 542 8.58 -25.05 13.47
N ASP A 543 9.06 -24.69 14.64
CA ASP A 543 9.87 -25.62 15.45
C ASP A 543 9.00 -26.66 16.17
N PRO A 544 9.56 -27.84 16.54
CA PRO A 544 8.80 -28.91 17.23
C PRO A 544 8.21 -28.48 18.58
N ALA A 545 8.86 -27.57 19.31
CA ALA A 545 8.37 -27.07 20.57
C ALA A 545 7.13 -26.20 20.39
N ALA A 546 7.11 -25.36 19.35
CA ALA A 546 5.95 -24.57 18.99
C ALA A 546 4.80 -25.45 18.44
N ALA A 547 5.09 -26.50 17.65
CA ALA A 547 4.08 -27.48 17.24
C ALA A 547 3.37 -28.12 18.45
N ARG A 548 4.15 -28.48 19.46
CA ARG A 548 3.61 -29.00 20.71
C ARG A 548 2.84 -27.95 21.51
N ARG A 549 3.40 -26.73 21.66
CA ARG A 549 2.84 -25.66 22.49
C ARG A 549 1.55 -25.09 21.88
N ASP A 550 1.55 -24.81 20.59
CA ASP A 550 0.48 -24.02 19.96
C ASP A 550 -0.59 -24.90 19.32
N TYR A 551 -0.22 -26.07 18.79
CA TYR A 551 -1.12 -26.96 18.04
C TYR A 551 -1.43 -28.28 18.78
N GLY A 552 -0.79 -28.53 19.90
CA GLY A 552 -0.92 -29.79 20.60
C GLY A 552 -0.45 -31.00 19.79
N VAL A 553 0.55 -30.82 18.89
CA VAL A 553 1.06 -31.88 18.03
C VAL A 553 2.48 -32.25 18.43
N VAL A 554 2.72 -33.53 18.65
CA VAL A 554 4.04 -34.08 18.94
C VAL A 554 4.62 -34.65 17.64
N VAL A 555 5.76 -34.11 17.20
CA VAL A 555 6.47 -34.50 15.98
C VAL A 555 7.73 -35.25 16.36
N ARG A 556 7.95 -36.41 15.75
CA ARG A 556 9.15 -37.25 15.98
C ARG A 556 10.35 -36.64 15.25
N PRO A 557 11.49 -36.40 15.89
CA PRO A 557 12.62 -35.75 15.27
C PRO A 557 13.34 -36.62 14.21
N GLU A 558 13.15 -37.95 14.24
CA GLU A 558 13.85 -38.90 13.37
C GLU A 558 13.35 -38.83 11.92
N ASP A 559 12.04 -38.61 11.71
CA ASP A 559 11.40 -38.68 10.39
C ASP A 559 10.34 -37.59 10.16
N TRP A 560 10.17 -36.68 11.12
CA TRP A 560 9.15 -35.62 11.11
C TRP A 560 7.71 -36.15 11.06
N SER A 561 7.47 -37.41 11.44
CA SER A 561 6.13 -37.97 11.55
C SER A 561 5.42 -37.52 12.81
N VAL A 562 4.08 -37.60 12.80
CA VAL A 562 3.26 -37.30 13.98
C VAL A 562 3.35 -38.47 14.94
N ASP A 563 3.68 -38.22 16.23
CA ASP A 563 3.42 -39.14 17.29
C ASP A 563 1.93 -39.10 17.66
N VAL A 564 1.16 -40.02 17.12
CA VAL A 564 -0.32 -40.02 17.21
C VAL A 564 -0.78 -40.13 18.65
N GLU A 565 -0.23 -41.10 19.43
CA GLU A 565 -0.63 -41.36 20.81
C GLU A 565 -0.32 -40.16 21.71
N ALA A 566 0.89 -39.60 21.62
CA ALA A 566 1.29 -38.43 22.39
C ALA A 566 0.49 -37.19 21.98
N THR A 567 0.12 -37.06 20.70
CA THR A 567 -0.69 -35.93 20.18
C THR A 567 -2.12 -36.01 20.70
N GLU A 568 -2.77 -37.18 20.63
CA GLU A 568 -4.13 -37.40 21.14
C GLU A 568 -4.22 -37.14 22.65
N LEU A 569 -3.26 -37.68 23.42
CA LEU A 569 -3.18 -37.42 24.85
C LEU A 569 -3.02 -35.92 25.15
N LEU A 570 -2.15 -35.24 24.43
CA LEU A 570 -1.91 -33.80 24.63
C LEU A 570 -3.14 -32.95 24.29
N ARG A 571 -3.84 -33.24 23.20
CA ARG A 571 -5.05 -32.51 22.80
C ARG A 571 -6.23 -32.78 23.74
N SER A 572 -6.38 -34.00 24.23
CA SER A 572 -7.45 -34.36 25.19
C SER A 572 -7.32 -33.63 26.54
N THR A 573 -6.10 -33.27 26.95
CA THR A 573 -5.85 -32.55 28.22
C THR A 573 -6.09 -31.04 28.13
N ARG A 574 -6.26 -30.49 26.92
CA ARG A 574 -6.43 -29.05 26.72
C ARG A 574 -7.89 -28.59 26.70
N GLY A 575 -8.84 -29.53 26.62
CA GLY A 575 -10.29 -29.27 26.60
C GLY A 575 -10.74 -28.50 25.37
N PRO A 576 -12.04 -28.46 25.08
CA PRO A 576 -12.58 -27.57 24.06
C PRO A 576 -12.48 -26.11 24.51
#